data_c0f5ec78a3fb844022565550efa1388e
#
_entry.id   c0f5ec78a3fb844022565550efa1388e
#
_cell.length_a   1.000
_cell.length_b   1.000
_cell.length_c   1.000
_cell.angle_alpha   90.00
_cell.angle_beta   90.00
_cell.angle_gamma   90.00
#
_symmetry.space_group_name_H-M   'P 1'
#
loop_
_entity.id
_entity.type
_entity.pdbx_description
1 polymer ?
#
loop_
_entity_poly.entity_id
_entity_poly.type
_entity_poly.pdbx_seq_one_letter_code
_entity_poly.pdbx_strand_id
1 'polypeptide(L)'
;MDKDIKFSYETLWKFIIRPPRDDYTESMLGHKIFRYKSKKYQRKDYDIMSTQGYILKCSFIEPIKSDRPSVKMPVVIYLHGNSSSRIEGLNVARELLKRNINLFVFDFAGSGLSEGEYISLGYHESHDVGNVIDFLEKIPGVGKIGIWGRSMGAATGMIYAHKDKRVRAICLDSPFADFDRLSRELTKKNLSFNLPGFIMSGILSIVRSTILKKNGLDIDKLKPIEAASKTTQPVIFVHAIKDELIDVKHSMDLFNMYAGQEKSLKCCDIGGHNSKRSPNIINEIGTFFEKYLCDNKKKLYANNNNIIMNMNYNFNANNNMSSQHNNINNNFNSNNGEESTINESQNNGNDDTINNTDDEDPFDEKNTERIQYIKKREKMDKQRFSDMMTLFKSIRPDIKNSFQNNNKM
;
A
#
# COMPACT_ATOMS: atom_id res chain seq x y z
N MET A 1 26.65 2.83 25.02
CA MET A 1 27.01 1.44 25.36
C MET A 1 26.83 0.63 24.09
N ASP A 2 27.89 0.49 23.30
CA ASP A 2 27.94 -0.38 22.14
C ASP A 2 27.83 -1.82 22.62
N LYS A 3 26.65 -2.43 22.44
CA LYS A 3 26.57 -3.88 22.50
C LYS A 3 27.22 -4.38 21.22
N ASP A 4 28.41 -4.88 21.28
CA ASP A 4 29.02 -5.66 20.22
C ASP A 4 28.04 -6.73 19.79
N ILE A 5 27.43 -6.56 18.59
CA ILE A 5 26.56 -7.56 17.99
C ILE A 5 27.48 -8.70 17.59
N LYS A 6 27.61 -9.66 18.50
CA LYS A 6 28.40 -10.85 18.26
C LYS A 6 27.78 -11.62 17.10
N PHE A 7 28.54 -11.79 16.02
CA PHE A 7 28.15 -12.66 14.93
C PHE A 7 27.84 -14.04 15.48
N SER A 8 26.60 -14.46 15.32
CA SER A 8 26.22 -15.85 15.53
C SER A 8 25.34 -16.30 14.36
N TYR A 9 25.45 -17.56 14.02
CA TYR A 9 24.54 -18.21 13.09
C TYR A 9 23.05 -17.91 13.39
N GLU A 10 22.68 -17.83 14.67
CA GLU A 10 21.34 -17.46 15.10
C GLU A 10 20.92 -16.06 14.68
N THR A 11 21.85 -15.11 14.68
CA THR A 11 21.57 -13.73 14.31
C THR A 11 21.20 -13.61 12.84
N LEU A 12 21.81 -14.38 11.93
CA LEU A 12 21.55 -14.32 10.49
C LEU A 12 20.12 -14.75 10.12
N TRP A 13 19.70 -15.93 10.56
CA TRP A 13 18.36 -16.40 10.19
C TRP A 13 17.26 -15.61 10.91
N LYS A 14 17.51 -15.18 12.17
CA LYS A 14 16.60 -14.28 12.89
C LYS A 14 16.41 -12.98 12.15
N PHE A 15 17.48 -12.41 11.62
CA PHE A 15 17.42 -11.18 10.84
C PHE A 15 16.48 -11.30 9.61
N ILE A 16 16.43 -12.47 8.97
CA ILE A 16 15.62 -12.74 7.78
C ILE A 16 14.16 -12.98 8.15
N ILE A 17 13.87 -13.92 9.06
CA ILE A 17 12.50 -14.37 9.32
C ILE A 17 11.93 -13.97 10.69
N ARG A 18 12.72 -13.34 11.55
CA ARG A 18 12.30 -12.84 12.87
C ARG A 18 12.86 -11.44 13.14
N PRO A 19 12.59 -10.48 12.28
CA PRO A 19 13.01 -9.10 12.52
C PRO A 19 12.31 -8.54 13.75
N PRO A 20 12.84 -7.47 14.38
CA PRO A 20 12.10 -6.74 15.41
C PRO A 20 10.74 -6.32 14.90
N ARG A 21 9.71 -6.54 15.69
CA ARG A 21 8.35 -6.09 15.37
C ARG A 21 8.23 -4.59 15.55
N ASP A 22 7.33 -4.03 14.77
CA ASP A 22 6.86 -2.67 14.98
C ASP A 22 6.00 -2.64 16.26
N ASP A 23 6.49 -1.92 17.26
CA ASP A 23 5.83 -1.75 18.55
C ASP A 23 5.02 -0.46 18.54
N TYR A 24 3.74 -0.56 18.28
CA TYR A 24 2.80 0.54 18.26
C TYR A 24 1.58 0.25 19.14
N THR A 25 0.89 1.31 19.58
CA THR A 25 -0.38 1.22 20.30
C THR A 25 -1.56 1.49 19.36
N GLU A 26 -2.75 0.97 19.68
CA GLU A 26 -3.96 1.21 18.87
C GLU A 26 -4.35 2.69 18.79
N SER A 27 -3.94 3.52 19.77
CA SER A 27 -4.12 4.98 19.72
C SER A 27 -3.45 5.62 18.50
N MET A 28 -2.33 5.05 18.04
CA MET A 28 -1.60 5.54 16.87
C MET A 28 -2.33 5.30 15.53
N LEU A 29 -3.38 4.49 15.54
CA LEU A 29 -4.28 4.33 14.40
C LEU A 29 -5.23 5.53 14.23
N GLY A 30 -5.25 6.47 15.19
CA GLY A 30 -6.12 7.64 15.21
C GLY A 30 -7.54 7.31 15.71
N HIS A 31 -8.43 8.30 15.65
CA HIS A 31 -9.81 8.18 16.11
C HIS A 31 -10.60 7.17 15.26
N LYS A 32 -11.56 6.48 15.91
CA LYS A 32 -12.47 5.56 15.21
C LYS A 32 -13.44 6.28 14.27
N ILE A 33 -13.82 7.52 14.59
CA ILE A 33 -14.64 8.40 13.76
C ILE A 33 -13.86 9.71 13.59
N PHE A 34 -13.79 10.21 12.37
CA PHE A 34 -13.06 11.42 12.05
C PHE A 34 -13.62 12.12 10.80
N ARG A 35 -13.30 13.40 10.63
CA ARG A 35 -13.59 14.15 9.41
C ARG A 35 -12.35 14.26 8.52
N TYR A 36 -12.58 14.09 7.23
CA TYR A 36 -11.60 14.44 6.20
C TYR A 36 -12.32 15.14 5.06
N LYS A 37 -11.96 16.40 4.80
CA LYS A 37 -12.70 17.32 3.93
C LYS A 37 -14.16 17.44 4.40
N SER A 38 -15.13 17.28 3.51
CA SER A 38 -16.56 17.42 3.80
C SER A 38 -17.24 16.13 4.28
N LYS A 39 -16.49 15.03 4.48
CA LYS A 39 -17.08 13.72 4.82
C LYS A 39 -16.63 13.22 6.17
N LYS A 40 -17.52 12.50 6.84
CA LYS A 40 -17.19 11.69 8.02
C LYS A 40 -16.78 10.29 7.60
N TYR A 41 -15.74 9.80 8.21
CA TYR A 41 -15.18 8.47 8.03
C TYR A 41 -15.20 7.70 9.34
N GLN A 42 -15.19 6.38 9.23
CA GLN A 42 -15.06 5.47 10.35
C GLN A 42 -13.92 4.49 10.11
N ARG A 43 -13.17 4.17 11.16
CA ARG A 43 -12.25 3.05 11.22
C ARG A 43 -12.93 1.92 11.99
N LYS A 44 -13.05 0.77 11.36
CA LYS A 44 -13.52 -0.47 11.97
C LYS A 44 -12.35 -1.43 12.09
N ASP A 45 -12.10 -1.87 13.31
CA ASP A 45 -11.04 -2.84 13.56
C ASP A 45 -11.62 -4.26 13.55
N TYR A 46 -10.87 -5.21 13.01
CA TYR A 46 -11.27 -6.61 12.86
C TYR A 46 -10.11 -7.54 13.20
N ASP A 47 -10.46 -8.69 13.70
CA ASP A 47 -9.59 -9.84 13.90
C ASP A 47 -9.94 -10.89 12.85
N ILE A 48 -8.99 -11.23 11.97
CA ILE A 48 -9.19 -12.20 10.90
C ILE A 48 -8.31 -13.41 11.21
N MET A 49 -8.93 -14.60 11.28
CA MET A 49 -8.18 -15.84 11.40
C MET A 49 -7.51 -16.16 10.06
N SER A 50 -6.18 -16.29 10.07
CA SER A 50 -5.43 -16.75 8.90
C SER A 50 -5.53 -18.26 8.73
N THR A 51 -5.24 -18.74 7.51
CA THR A 51 -5.16 -20.19 7.22
C THR A 51 -4.05 -20.88 7.99
N GLN A 52 -3.11 -20.14 8.55
CA GLN A 52 -2.05 -20.66 9.42
C GLN A 52 -2.47 -20.75 10.91
N GLY A 53 -3.70 -20.32 11.25
CA GLY A 53 -4.21 -20.34 12.62
C GLY A 53 -3.79 -19.12 13.46
N TYR A 54 -3.32 -18.03 12.83
CA TYR A 54 -2.96 -16.78 13.51
C TYR A 54 -4.05 -15.73 13.36
N ILE A 55 -4.25 -14.92 14.40
CA ILE A 55 -5.13 -13.75 14.34
C ILE A 55 -4.39 -12.59 13.70
N LEU A 56 -4.92 -12.09 12.57
CA LEU A 56 -4.44 -10.90 11.89
C LEU A 56 -5.21 -9.68 12.39
N LYS A 57 -4.49 -8.65 12.85
CA LYS A 57 -5.07 -7.38 13.30
C LYS A 57 -5.28 -6.44 12.13
N CYS A 58 -6.52 -6.08 11.87
CA CYS A 58 -6.94 -5.37 10.68
C CYS A 58 -7.69 -4.08 11.02
N SER A 59 -7.67 -3.11 10.10
CA SER A 59 -8.46 -1.88 10.19
C SER A 59 -9.02 -1.52 8.81
N PHE A 60 -10.32 -1.28 8.75
CA PHE A 60 -11.03 -0.84 7.56
C PHE A 60 -11.47 0.60 7.72
N ILE A 61 -11.04 1.46 6.82
CA ILE A 61 -11.32 2.90 6.80
C ILE A 61 -12.24 3.18 5.63
N GLU A 62 -13.45 3.65 5.94
CA GLU A 62 -14.51 3.91 4.98
C GLU A 62 -15.37 5.11 5.41
N PRO A 63 -16.08 5.80 4.50
CA PRO A 63 -17.06 6.82 4.90
C PRO A 63 -18.17 6.19 5.73
N ILE A 64 -18.74 6.95 6.66
CA ILE A 64 -19.99 6.54 7.34
C ILE A 64 -21.11 6.36 6.30
N LYS A 65 -22.16 5.62 6.66
CA LYS A 65 -23.21 5.22 5.71
C LYS A 65 -23.87 6.41 4.99
N SER A 66 -24.11 7.53 5.68
CA SER A 66 -24.68 8.75 5.11
C SER A 66 -23.79 9.43 4.08
N ASP A 67 -22.47 9.30 4.20
CA ASP A 67 -21.48 10.02 3.40
C ASP A 67 -20.94 9.17 2.24
N ARG A 68 -21.43 7.95 2.08
CA ARG A 68 -21.04 7.06 0.98
C ARG A 68 -21.55 7.58 -0.35
N PRO A 69 -20.68 7.81 -1.35
CA PRO A 69 -21.09 8.26 -2.68
C PRO A 69 -21.78 7.16 -3.53
N SER A 70 -21.62 5.89 -3.14
CA SER A 70 -22.22 4.74 -3.82
C SER A 70 -22.44 3.57 -2.88
N VAL A 71 -23.33 2.65 -3.28
CA VAL A 71 -23.64 1.43 -2.51
C VAL A 71 -22.41 0.52 -2.39
N LYS A 72 -21.67 0.35 -3.49
CA LYS A 72 -20.42 -0.41 -3.52
C LYS A 72 -19.26 0.54 -3.76
N MET A 73 -18.30 0.54 -2.86
CA MET A 73 -17.10 1.37 -2.94
C MET A 73 -15.86 0.51 -3.12
N PRO A 74 -14.93 0.94 -3.99
CA PRO A 74 -13.66 0.26 -4.14
C PRO A 74 -12.84 0.31 -2.85
N VAL A 75 -11.96 -0.66 -2.68
CA VAL A 75 -11.04 -0.74 -1.56
C VAL A 75 -9.63 -1.04 -2.05
N VAL A 76 -8.66 -0.38 -1.46
CA VAL A 76 -7.24 -0.72 -1.60
C VAL A 76 -6.78 -1.36 -0.31
N ILE A 77 -6.21 -2.58 -0.43
CA ILE A 77 -5.51 -3.26 0.66
C ILE A 77 -4.06 -2.79 0.62
N TYR A 78 -3.59 -2.22 1.73
CA TYR A 78 -2.19 -1.83 1.86
C TYR A 78 -1.39 -2.96 2.52
N LEU A 79 -0.31 -3.37 1.87
CA LEU A 79 0.61 -4.40 2.30
C LEU A 79 1.91 -3.75 2.76
N HIS A 80 2.15 -3.77 4.06
CA HIS A 80 3.29 -3.08 4.67
C HIS A 80 4.64 -3.77 4.40
N GLY A 81 5.72 -3.03 4.57
CA GLY A 81 7.09 -3.51 4.43
C GLY A 81 7.54 -4.41 5.58
N ASN A 82 8.71 -5.04 5.40
CA ASN A 82 9.33 -5.83 6.46
C ASN A 82 9.56 -4.99 7.74
N SER A 83 9.25 -5.57 8.90
CA SER A 83 9.32 -4.92 10.22
C SER A 83 8.46 -3.68 10.36
N SER A 84 7.45 -3.56 9.53
CA SER A 84 6.43 -2.55 9.57
C SER A 84 5.14 -3.10 10.16
N SER A 85 4.09 -2.30 10.08
CA SER A 85 2.75 -2.61 10.55
C SER A 85 1.70 -1.92 9.69
N ARG A 86 0.42 -2.16 9.99
CA ARG A 86 -0.71 -1.48 9.36
C ARG A 86 -0.69 0.04 9.48
N ILE A 87 0.07 0.59 10.45
CA ILE A 87 0.29 2.04 10.59
C ILE A 87 0.90 2.65 9.31
N GLU A 88 1.78 1.91 8.63
CA GLU A 88 2.41 2.38 7.39
C GLU A 88 1.37 2.75 6.33
N GLY A 89 0.31 1.94 6.19
CA GLY A 89 -0.75 2.16 5.23
C GLY A 89 -1.57 3.43 5.46
N LEU A 90 -1.58 3.97 6.69
CA LEU A 90 -2.27 5.22 6.97
C LEU A 90 -1.64 6.43 6.24
N ASN A 91 -0.38 6.32 5.81
CA ASN A 91 0.29 7.40 5.05
C ASN A 91 -0.35 7.64 3.68
N VAL A 92 -1.05 6.64 3.12
CA VAL A 92 -1.73 6.75 1.82
C VAL A 92 -3.24 6.99 1.95
N ALA A 93 -3.76 7.02 3.19
CA ALA A 93 -5.19 7.15 3.45
C ALA A 93 -5.80 8.39 2.78
N ARG A 94 -5.22 9.58 2.99
CA ARG A 94 -5.72 10.84 2.40
C ARG A 94 -5.83 10.77 0.88
N GLU A 95 -4.86 10.11 0.24
CA GLU A 95 -4.83 9.98 -1.21
C GLU A 95 -5.98 9.14 -1.75
N LEU A 96 -6.29 8.03 -1.07
CA LEU A 96 -7.36 7.12 -1.46
C LEU A 96 -8.74 7.69 -1.10
N LEU A 97 -8.90 8.21 0.13
CA LEU A 97 -10.17 8.73 0.62
C LEU A 97 -10.67 9.93 -0.20
N LYS A 98 -9.79 10.83 -0.65
CA LYS A 98 -10.19 11.96 -1.53
C LYS A 98 -10.75 11.50 -2.88
N ARG A 99 -10.47 10.26 -3.30
CA ARG A 99 -10.94 9.63 -4.53
C ARG A 99 -12.13 8.67 -4.31
N ASN A 100 -12.67 8.65 -3.10
CA ASN A 100 -13.74 7.72 -2.71
C ASN A 100 -13.31 6.24 -2.80
N ILE A 101 -12.06 5.96 -2.50
CA ILE A 101 -11.51 4.62 -2.39
C ILE A 101 -11.28 4.33 -0.91
N ASN A 102 -11.88 3.27 -0.40
CA ASN A 102 -11.68 2.80 0.97
C ASN A 102 -10.26 2.27 1.14
N LEU A 103 -9.77 2.29 2.37
CA LEU A 103 -8.48 1.74 2.72
C LEU A 103 -8.65 0.59 3.72
N PHE A 104 -8.05 -0.56 3.40
CA PHE A 104 -7.90 -1.67 4.32
C PHE A 104 -6.42 -1.87 4.65
N VAL A 105 -6.10 -1.87 5.93
CA VAL A 105 -4.73 -2.08 6.42
C VAL A 105 -4.74 -3.22 7.42
N PHE A 106 -3.71 -4.02 7.45
CA PHE A 106 -3.57 -5.11 8.43
C PHE A 106 -2.09 -5.39 8.71
N ASP A 107 -1.84 -5.98 9.86
CA ASP A 107 -0.54 -6.53 10.19
C ASP A 107 -0.46 -7.96 9.67
N PHE A 108 0.57 -8.27 8.88
CA PHE A 108 0.86 -9.65 8.50
C PHE A 108 1.13 -10.53 9.72
N ALA A 109 0.92 -11.84 9.59
CA ALA A 109 1.36 -12.79 10.61
C ALA A 109 2.85 -12.57 10.93
N GLY A 110 3.20 -12.57 12.21
CA GLY A 110 4.57 -12.28 12.68
C GLY A 110 4.94 -10.79 12.72
N SER A 111 4.03 -9.87 12.40
CA SER A 111 4.27 -8.42 12.35
C SER A 111 3.29 -7.65 13.25
N GLY A 112 3.67 -6.43 13.66
CA GLY A 112 2.83 -5.53 14.43
C GLY A 112 2.15 -6.21 15.63
N LEU A 113 0.83 -6.06 15.74
CA LEU A 113 0.01 -6.66 16.78
C LEU A 113 -0.61 -8.02 16.39
N SER A 114 -0.38 -8.52 15.17
CA SER A 114 -0.84 -9.84 14.74
C SER A 114 -0.08 -10.96 15.43
N GLU A 115 -0.70 -12.12 15.52
CA GLU A 115 -0.05 -13.32 16.04
C GLU A 115 0.99 -13.89 15.06
N GLY A 116 1.66 -14.96 15.45
CA GLY A 116 2.75 -15.57 14.72
C GLY A 116 4.12 -15.12 15.24
N GLU A 117 5.15 -15.87 14.97
CA GLU A 117 6.53 -15.59 15.43
C GLU A 117 7.43 -15.15 14.29
N TYR A 118 7.22 -15.69 13.11
CA TYR A 118 8.10 -15.55 11.96
C TYR A 118 7.39 -14.89 10.78
N ILE A 119 8.17 -14.19 9.96
CA ILE A 119 7.78 -13.72 8.63
C ILE A 119 8.43 -14.58 7.55
N SER A 120 7.92 -14.51 6.33
CA SER A 120 8.43 -15.27 5.19
C SER A 120 8.69 -14.43 3.94
N LEU A 121 8.77 -13.11 4.12
CA LEU A 121 9.10 -12.14 3.07
C LEU A 121 8.19 -12.19 1.82
N GLY A 122 6.96 -12.66 1.98
CA GLY A 122 5.95 -12.73 0.93
C GLY A 122 5.38 -14.13 0.70
N TYR A 123 6.04 -15.19 1.14
CA TYR A 123 5.58 -16.57 0.90
C TYR A 123 4.29 -16.87 1.67
N HIS A 124 4.33 -16.85 2.99
CA HIS A 124 3.16 -17.08 3.84
C HIS A 124 2.24 -15.85 3.85
N GLU A 125 2.80 -14.64 3.81
CA GLU A 125 2.04 -13.39 3.77
C GLU A 125 1.10 -13.33 2.55
N SER A 126 1.42 -14.02 1.45
CA SER A 126 0.51 -14.12 0.30
C SER A 126 -0.79 -14.86 0.65
N HIS A 127 -0.79 -15.79 1.62
CA HIS A 127 -2.00 -16.44 2.11
C HIS A 127 -2.82 -15.50 3.01
N ASP A 128 -2.14 -14.67 3.81
CA ASP A 128 -2.82 -13.65 4.63
C ASP A 128 -3.60 -12.66 3.74
N VAL A 129 -3.04 -12.27 2.59
CA VAL A 129 -3.75 -11.46 1.59
C VAL A 129 -5.02 -12.16 1.11
N GLY A 130 -4.97 -13.47 0.85
CA GLY A 130 -6.13 -14.27 0.49
C GLY A 130 -7.22 -14.25 1.55
N ASN A 131 -6.85 -14.47 2.81
CA ASN A 131 -7.79 -14.44 3.94
C ASN A 131 -8.46 -13.07 4.08
N VAL A 132 -7.69 -11.97 3.89
CA VAL A 132 -8.23 -10.60 3.91
C VAL A 132 -9.20 -10.37 2.76
N ILE A 133 -8.91 -10.83 1.54
CA ILE A 133 -9.82 -10.68 0.40
C ILE A 133 -11.10 -11.50 0.62
N ASP A 134 -11.00 -12.72 1.12
CA ASP A 134 -12.16 -13.58 1.45
C ASP A 134 -13.05 -12.94 2.53
N PHE A 135 -12.44 -12.22 3.46
CA PHE A 135 -13.16 -11.45 4.47
C PHE A 135 -13.86 -10.22 3.86
N LEU A 136 -13.14 -9.46 3.03
CA LEU A 136 -13.68 -8.24 2.40
C LEU A 136 -14.88 -8.53 1.48
N GLU A 137 -14.90 -9.66 0.79
CA GLU A 137 -16.05 -10.07 -0.03
C GLU A 137 -17.35 -10.27 0.77
N LYS A 138 -17.23 -10.60 2.05
CA LYS A 138 -18.38 -10.78 2.95
C LYS A 138 -18.89 -9.46 3.53
N ILE A 139 -18.13 -8.36 3.38
CA ILE A 139 -18.54 -7.04 3.88
C ILE A 139 -19.49 -6.38 2.87
N PRO A 140 -20.74 -6.08 3.26
CA PRO A 140 -21.65 -5.36 2.39
C PRO A 140 -21.11 -3.98 2.00
N GLY A 141 -21.15 -3.67 0.70
CA GLY A 141 -20.71 -2.38 0.20
C GLY A 141 -19.24 -2.32 -0.24
N VAL A 142 -18.49 -3.40 -0.10
CA VAL A 142 -17.18 -3.55 -0.74
C VAL A 142 -17.36 -3.80 -2.24
N GLY A 143 -16.62 -3.03 -3.05
CA GLY A 143 -16.60 -3.10 -4.51
C GLY A 143 -15.32 -3.74 -5.02
N LYS A 144 -14.72 -3.13 -6.05
CA LYS A 144 -13.46 -3.62 -6.65
C LYS A 144 -12.31 -3.50 -5.67
N ILE A 145 -11.42 -4.50 -5.67
CA ILE A 145 -10.28 -4.59 -4.76
C ILE A 145 -9.00 -4.27 -5.53
N GLY A 146 -8.17 -3.38 -4.97
CA GLY A 146 -6.79 -3.12 -5.37
C GLY A 146 -5.80 -3.48 -4.28
N ILE A 147 -4.54 -3.65 -4.66
CA ILE A 147 -3.42 -3.90 -3.73
C ILE A 147 -2.39 -2.79 -3.89
N TRP A 148 -1.94 -2.22 -2.79
CA TRP A 148 -0.78 -1.34 -2.72
C TRP A 148 0.24 -1.93 -1.75
N GLY A 149 1.32 -2.48 -2.29
CA GLY A 149 2.36 -3.08 -1.48
C GLY A 149 3.66 -2.29 -1.52
N ARG A 150 4.40 -2.31 -0.40
CA ARG A 150 5.73 -1.72 -0.30
C ARG A 150 6.76 -2.75 0.13
N SER A 151 7.94 -2.80 -0.54
CA SER A 151 9.05 -3.69 -0.22
C SER A 151 8.58 -5.16 -0.12
N MET A 152 8.68 -5.80 1.04
CA MET A 152 8.09 -7.12 1.31
C MET A 152 6.62 -7.18 0.88
N GLY A 153 5.82 -6.17 1.23
CA GLY A 153 4.41 -6.12 0.84
C GLY A 153 4.21 -6.02 -0.67
N ALA A 154 5.14 -5.36 -1.40
CA ALA A 154 5.10 -5.32 -2.86
C ALA A 154 5.44 -6.69 -3.47
N ALA A 155 6.43 -7.40 -2.95
CA ALA A 155 6.74 -8.76 -3.35
C ALA A 155 5.58 -9.72 -3.05
N THR A 156 4.96 -9.59 -1.87
CA THR A 156 3.75 -10.32 -1.47
C THR A 156 2.60 -10.09 -2.45
N GLY A 157 2.33 -8.83 -2.78
CA GLY A 157 1.29 -8.45 -3.74
C GLY A 157 1.52 -9.06 -5.12
N MET A 158 2.77 -9.08 -5.61
CA MET A 158 3.14 -9.72 -6.87
C MET A 158 2.93 -11.23 -6.82
N ILE A 159 3.37 -11.90 -5.75
CA ILE A 159 3.22 -13.36 -5.57
C ILE A 159 1.74 -13.75 -5.51
N TYR A 160 0.89 -12.92 -4.91
CA TYR A 160 -0.53 -13.23 -4.75
C TYR A 160 -1.36 -12.93 -6.00
N ALA A 161 -1.13 -11.80 -6.66
CA ALA A 161 -2.07 -11.26 -7.65
C ALA A 161 -2.35 -12.18 -8.85
N HIS A 162 -1.38 -13.00 -9.30
CA HIS A 162 -1.61 -13.88 -10.42
C HIS A 162 -2.63 -15.01 -10.11
N LYS A 163 -2.83 -15.32 -8.82
CA LYS A 163 -3.70 -16.41 -8.36
C LYS A 163 -5.16 -15.97 -8.23
N ASP A 164 -5.42 -14.64 -8.12
CA ASP A 164 -6.74 -14.14 -7.75
C ASP A 164 -7.21 -12.99 -8.65
N LYS A 165 -8.23 -13.25 -9.45
CA LYS A 165 -8.83 -12.28 -10.38
C LYS A 165 -9.72 -11.23 -9.70
N ARG A 166 -10.00 -11.38 -8.39
CA ARG A 166 -10.69 -10.35 -7.59
C ARG A 166 -9.82 -9.11 -7.42
N VAL A 167 -8.49 -9.25 -7.45
CA VAL A 167 -7.54 -8.13 -7.50
C VAL A 167 -7.62 -7.46 -8.88
N ARG A 168 -8.02 -6.20 -8.92
CA ARG A 168 -8.30 -5.46 -10.16
C ARG A 168 -7.21 -4.47 -10.56
N ALA A 169 -6.35 -4.06 -9.64
CA ALA A 169 -5.25 -3.14 -9.87
C ALA A 169 -4.18 -3.30 -8.79
N ILE A 170 -2.91 -3.11 -9.14
CA ILE A 170 -1.79 -3.39 -8.25
C ILE A 170 -0.79 -2.23 -8.31
N CYS A 171 -0.38 -1.70 -7.14
CA CYS A 171 0.76 -0.81 -7.00
C CYS A 171 1.87 -1.53 -6.23
N LEU A 172 3.08 -1.54 -6.78
CA LEU A 172 4.25 -2.23 -6.22
C LEU A 172 5.38 -1.22 -6.02
N ASP A 173 5.57 -0.79 -4.78
CA ASP A 173 6.60 0.17 -4.39
C ASP A 173 7.84 -0.57 -3.88
N SER A 174 8.95 -0.47 -4.59
CA SER A 174 10.26 -1.08 -4.28
C SER A 174 10.22 -2.60 -4.06
N PRO A 175 9.59 -3.40 -4.95
CA PRO A 175 9.61 -4.84 -4.86
C PRO A 175 11.01 -5.40 -5.16
N PHE A 176 11.35 -6.55 -4.57
CA PHE A 176 12.44 -7.37 -5.08
C PHE A 176 11.90 -8.40 -6.10
N ALA A 177 12.74 -8.79 -7.06
CA ALA A 177 12.37 -9.73 -8.11
C ALA A 177 12.66 -11.20 -7.71
N ASP A 178 13.74 -11.42 -6.98
CA ASP A 178 14.23 -12.71 -6.53
C ASP A 178 14.99 -12.53 -5.21
N PHE A 179 14.65 -13.31 -4.20
CA PHE A 179 15.23 -13.11 -2.87
C PHE A 179 16.68 -13.65 -2.78
N ASP A 180 17.01 -14.74 -3.47
CA ASP A 180 18.40 -15.23 -3.51
C ASP A 180 19.32 -14.19 -4.15
N ARG A 181 18.89 -13.60 -5.28
CA ARG A 181 19.62 -12.50 -5.92
C ARG A 181 19.78 -11.31 -4.98
N LEU A 182 18.71 -10.83 -4.33
CA LEU A 182 18.76 -9.74 -3.36
C LEU A 182 19.75 -10.04 -2.23
N SER A 183 19.70 -11.25 -1.69
CA SER A 183 20.59 -11.68 -0.61
C SER A 183 22.07 -11.63 -1.05
N ARG A 184 22.38 -12.07 -2.26
CA ARG A 184 23.72 -12.00 -2.84
C ARG A 184 24.19 -10.57 -3.08
N GLU A 185 23.32 -9.71 -3.61
CA GLU A 185 23.62 -8.31 -3.87
C GLU A 185 23.89 -7.56 -2.56
N LEU A 186 23.06 -7.76 -1.54
CA LEU A 186 23.28 -7.18 -0.20
C LEU A 186 24.59 -7.67 0.43
N THR A 187 24.85 -8.95 0.31
CA THR A 187 26.09 -9.54 0.81
C THR A 187 27.31 -8.95 0.10
N LYS A 188 27.32 -8.91 -1.23
CA LYS A 188 28.43 -8.36 -2.02
C LYS A 188 28.67 -6.87 -1.75
N LYS A 189 27.60 -6.08 -1.61
CA LYS A 189 27.70 -4.64 -1.35
C LYS A 189 28.32 -4.34 0.01
N ASN A 190 28.14 -5.23 0.98
CA ASN A 190 28.45 -4.96 2.38
C ASN A 190 29.66 -5.74 2.93
N LEU A 191 30.10 -6.77 2.24
CA LEU A 191 31.36 -7.43 2.57
C LEU A 191 32.53 -6.62 2.00
N SER A 192 33.38 -6.14 2.91
CA SER A 192 34.58 -5.39 2.56
C SER A 192 35.71 -6.26 1.95
N PHE A 193 35.45 -7.56 1.74
CA PHE A 193 36.38 -8.52 1.17
C PHE A 193 35.61 -9.64 0.43
N ASN A 194 36.25 -10.19 -0.60
CA ASN A 194 35.70 -11.32 -1.33
C ASN A 194 35.90 -12.62 -0.51
N LEU A 195 34.81 -13.14 0.06
CA LEU A 195 34.80 -14.52 0.52
C LEU A 195 34.85 -15.46 -0.69
N PRO A 196 35.67 -16.54 -0.63
CA PRO A 196 35.54 -17.58 -1.64
C PRO A 196 34.09 -18.06 -1.76
N GLY A 197 33.61 -18.21 -3.00
CA GLY A 197 32.20 -18.48 -3.29
C GLY A 197 31.65 -19.73 -2.60
N PHE A 198 32.50 -20.75 -2.37
CA PHE A 198 32.09 -21.99 -1.67
C PHE A 198 31.81 -21.77 -0.18
N ILE A 199 32.53 -20.86 0.50
CA ILE A 199 32.29 -20.51 1.91
C ILE A 199 30.97 -19.78 2.04
N MET A 200 30.72 -18.81 1.15
CA MET A 200 29.43 -18.08 1.10
C MET A 200 28.26 -19.04 0.85
N SER A 201 28.40 -19.95 -0.11
CA SER A 201 27.37 -20.95 -0.41
C SER A 201 27.11 -21.88 0.78
N GLY A 202 28.13 -22.25 1.53
CA GLY A 202 27.99 -23.05 2.76
C GLY A 202 27.18 -22.32 3.84
N ILE A 203 27.49 -21.06 4.12
CA ILE A 203 26.76 -20.24 5.12
C ILE A 203 25.30 -20.08 4.70
N LEU A 204 25.05 -19.72 3.45
CA LEU A 204 23.70 -19.57 2.93
C LEU A 204 22.91 -20.88 2.98
N SER A 205 23.55 -22.01 2.69
CA SER A 205 22.91 -23.34 2.78
C SER A 205 22.43 -23.66 4.20
N ILE A 206 23.26 -23.37 5.21
CA ILE A 206 22.91 -23.61 6.62
C ILE A 206 21.75 -22.67 7.03
N VAL A 207 21.80 -21.38 6.66
CA VAL A 207 20.73 -20.42 6.94
C VAL A 207 19.42 -20.87 6.28
N ARG A 208 19.45 -21.28 5.00
CA ARG A 208 18.30 -21.83 4.28
C ARG A 208 17.68 -23.04 4.97
N SER A 209 18.51 -24.02 5.35
CA SER A 209 18.05 -25.22 6.05
C SER A 209 17.38 -24.87 7.38
N THR A 210 17.89 -23.88 8.10
CA THR A 210 17.31 -23.45 9.38
C THR A 210 15.98 -22.73 9.18
N ILE A 211 15.89 -21.85 8.20
CA ILE A 211 14.67 -21.13 7.86
C ILE A 211 13.59 -22.14 7.43
N LEU A 212 13.95 -23.09 6.58
CA LEU A 212 13.03 -24.16 6.16
C LEU A 212 12.48 -24.95 7.35
N LYS A 213 13.35 -25.34 8.30
CA LYS A 213 12.95 -26.08 9.52
C LYS A 213 12.07 -25.26 10.45
N LYS A 214 12.33 -23.96 10.60
CA LYS A 214 11.61 -23.10 11.57
C LYS A 214 10.31 -22.53 11.05
N ASN A 215 10.26 -22.22 9.75
CA ASN A 215 9.15 -21.47 9.15
C ASN A 215 8.54 -22.16 7.92
N GLY A 216 9.07 -23.30 7.50
CA GLY A 216 8.61 -23.96 6.27
C GLY A 216 8.91 -23.18 4.98
N LEU A 217 9.64 -22.06 5.06
CA LEU A 217 10.01 -21.23 3.93
C LEU A 217 11.20 -21.84 3.19
N ASP A 218 10.98 -22.23 1.95
CA ASP A 218 12.03 -22.49 0.98
C ASP A 218 12.40 -21.17 0.28
N ILE A 219 13.50 -20.57 0.70
CA ILE A 219 13.96 -19.26 0.19
C ILE A 219 14.17 -19.28 -1.33
N ASP A 220 14.57 -20.41 -1.91
CA ASP A 220 14.82 -20.54 -3.34
C ASP A 220 13.54 -20.44 -4.18
N LYS A 221 12.37 -20.61 -3.54
CA LYS A 221 11.05 -20.41 -4.16
C LYS A 221 10.50 -18.99 -4.03
N LEU A 222 11.20 -18.12 -3.31
CA LEU A 222 10.75 -16.75 -3.12
C LEU A 222 11.16 -15.87 -4.31
N LYS A 223 10.44 -16.06 -5.42
CA LYS A 223 10.73 -15.43 -6.72
C LYS A 223 9.51 -14.69 -7.27
N PRO A 224 9.25 -13.46 -6.83
CA PRO A 224 8.18 -12.63 -7.40
C PRO A 224 8.22 -12.52 -8.93
N ILE A 225 9.40 -12.62 -9.54
CA ILE A 225 9.56 -12.55 -10.99
C ILE A 225 8.84 -13.69 -11.74
N GLU A 226 8.73 -14.86 -11.14
CA GLU A 226 7.96 -15.99 -11.72
C GLU A 226 6.45 -15.71 -11.69
N ALA A 227 5.98 -14.99 -10.66
CA ALA A 227 4.58 -14.53 -10.60
C ALA A 227 4.31 -13.42 -11.61
N ALA A 228 5.27 -12.50 -11.84
CA ALA A 228 5.15 -11.42 -12.81
C ALA A 228 4.84 -11.93 -14.22
N SER A 229 5.46 -13.03 -14.65
CA SER A 229 5.22 -13.63 -15.97
C SER A 229 3.82 -14.22 -16.16
N LYS A 230 3.03 -14.32 -15.08
CA LYS A 230 1.66 -14.88 -15.05
C LYS A 230 0.61 -13.84 -14.67
N THR A 231 1.03 -12.65 -14.21
CA THR A 231 0.14 -11.60 -13.72
C THR A 231 -0.29 -10.69 -14.88
N THR A 232 -1.60 -10.46 -15.02
CA THR A 232 -2.17 -9.69 -16.14
C THR A 232 -2.98 -8.47 -15.70
N GLN A 233 -3.20 -8.26 -14.41
CA GLN A 233 -3.92 -7.11 -13.87
C GLN A 233 -3.16 -5.81 -14.17
N PRO A 234 -3.84 -4.66 -14.32
CA PRO A 234 -3.18 -3.36 -14.39
C PRO A 234 -2.22 -3.15 -13.24
N VAL A 235 -0.98 -2.68 -13.52
CA VAL A 235 0.07 -2.50 -12.52
C VAL A 235 0.81 -1.18 -12.69
N ILE A 236 1.13 -0.56 -11.56
CA ILE A 236 2.10 0.53 -11.47
C ILE A 236 3.24 0.09 -10.54
N PHE A 237 4.46 0.06 -11.08
CA PHE A 237 5.69 -0.08 -10.30
C PHE A 237 6.20 1.29 -9.94
N VAL A 238 6.67 1.43 -8.70
CA VAL A 238 7.32 2.65 -8.20
C VAL A 238 8.64 2.26 -7.55
N HIS A 239 9.74 2.98 -7.82
CA HIS A 239 11.03 2.68 -7.20
C HIS A 239 11.91 3.92 -7.11
N ALA A 240 12.62 4.11 -6.00
CA ALA A 240 13.62 5.16 -5.88
C ALA A 240 14.92 4.75 -6.60
N ILE A 241 15.45 5.60 -7.47
CA ILE A 241 16.70 5.30 -8.21
C ILE A 241 17.87 5.09 -7.26
N LYS A 242 17.88 5.82 -6.13
CA LYS A 242 18.92 5.75 -5.10
C LYS A 242 18.53 4.82 -3.95
N ASP A 243 17.75 3.78 -4.23
CA ASP A 243 17.41 2.76 -3.23
C ASP A 243 18.68 2.01 -2.82
N GLU A 244 19.02 2.16 -1.55
CA GLU A 244 20.24 1.58 -0.97
C GLU A 244 20.09 0.11 -0.57
N LEU A 245 18.84 -0.39 -0.47
CA LEU A 245 18.53 -1.75 -0.05
C LEU A 245 18.21 -2.66 -1.24
N ILE A 246 17.29 -2.24 -2.10
CA ILE A 246 16.84 -3.00 -3.27
C ILE A 246 17.17 -2.17 -4.52
N ASP A 247 18.06 -2.66 -5.37
CA ASP A 247 18.41 -1.97 -6.62
C ASP A 247 17.18 -1.82 -7.52
N VAL A 248 17.00 -0.66 -8.14
CA VAL A 248 15.89 -0.36 -9.06
C VAL A 248 15.77 -1.37 -10.20
N LYS A 249 16.86 -2.07 -10.53
CA LYS A 249 16.86 -3.15 -11.53
C LYS A 249 15.88 -4.28 -11.19
N HIS A 250 15.62 -4.54 -9.92
CA HIS A 250 14.59 -5.51 -9.53
C HIS A 250 13.21 -5.12 -10.07
N SER A 251 12.81 -3.85 -9.95
CA SER A 251 11.55 -3.35 -10.54
C SER A 251 11.57 -3.35 -12.06
N MET A 252 12.70 -3.01 -12.68
CA MET A 252 12.85 -3.05 -14.13
C MET A 252 12.68 -4.48 -14.68
N ASP A 253 13.28 -5.47 -14.02
CA ASP A 253 13.19 -6.87 -14.42
C ASP A 253 11.75 -7.40 -14.23
N LEU A 254 11.10 -7.06 -13.11
CA LEU A 254 9.69 -7.38 -12.89
C LEU A 254 8.79 -6.74 -13.97
N PHE A 255 9.00 -5.47 -14.28
CA PHE A 255 8.27 -4.76 -15.32
C PHE A 255 8.45 -5.41 -16.71
N ASN A 256 9.67 -5.79 -17.07
CA ASN A 256 9.96 -6.46 -18.34
C ASN A 256 9.29 -7.83 -18.43
N MET A 257 9.32 -8.62 -17.34
CA MET A 257 8.72 -9.96 -17.26
C MET A 257 7.21 -9.94 -17.11
N TYR A 258 6.60 -8.81 -16.74
CA TYR A 258 5.17 -8.71 -16.46
C TYR A 258 4.33 -9.00 -17.70
N ALA A 259 3.43 -9.99 -17.60
CA ALA A 259 2.62 -10.43 -18.74
C ALA A 259 1.51 -9.45 -19.14
N GLY A 260 0.97 -8.67 -18.20
CA GLY A 260 -0.10 -7.71 -18.46
C GLY A 260 0.35 -6.54 -19.33
N GLN A 261 -0.53 -6.06 -20.21
CA GLN A 261 -0.25 -4.94 -21.12
C GLN A 261 -0.38 -3.57 -20.42
N GLU A 262 -1.30 -3.45 -19.47
CA GLU A 262 -1.55 -2.23 -18.69
C GLU A 262 -0.53 -2.13 -17.54
N LYS A 263 0.71 -1.77 -17.89
CA LYS A 263 1.82 -1.66 -16.93
C LYS A 263 2.56 -0.34 -17.07
N SER A 264 3.02 0.21 -15.95
CA SER A 264 3.85 1.41 -15.90
C SER A 264 4.93 1.29 -14.84
N LEU A 265 6.07 1.95 -15.05
CA LEU A 265 7.18 2.04 -14.10
C LEU A 265 7.50 3.50 -13.85
N LYS A 266 7.49 3.91 -12.58
CA LYS A 266 7.83 5.25 -12.11
C LYS A 266 9.09 5.21 -11.25
N CYS A 267 10.15 5.76 -11.78
CA CYS A 267 11.41 5.92 -11.06
C CYS A 267 11.43 7.26 -10.33
N CYS A 268 11.79 7.26 -9.05
CA CYS A 268 11.87 8.46 -8.21
C CYS A 268 13.34 8.88 -8.06
N ASP A 269 13.68 10.10 -8.46
CA ASP A 269 15.04 10.63 -8.38
C ASP A 269 15.46 10.97 -6.94
N ILE A 270 14.48 11.25 -6.08
CA ILE A 270 14.67 11.69 -4.70
C ILE A 270 14.28 10.58 -3.72
N GLY A 271 15.12 10.39 -2.70
CA GLY A 271 14.91 9.45 -1.62
C GLY A 271 15.54 8.08 -1.88
N GLY A 272 15.53 7.25 -0.84
CA GLY A 272 16.01 5.86 -0.83
C GLY A 272 14.88 4.89 -0.52
N HIS A 273 15.23 3.69 -0.06
CA HIS A 273 14.27 2.61 0.20
C HIS A 273 13.14 3.03 1.15
N ASN A 274 13.48 3.61 2.30
CA ASN A 274 12.53 3.96 3.35
C ASN A 274 11.98 5.40 3.25
N SER A 275 12.34 6.14 2.20
CA SER A 275 11.89 7.52 2.04
C SER A 275 10.40 7.59 1.66
N LYS A 276 9.72 8.63 2.17
CA LYS A 276 8.37 8.96 1.70
C LYS A 276 8.42 9.26 0.20
N ARG A 277 7.46 8.78 -0.54
CA ARG A 277 7.29 9.13 -1.96
C ARG A 277 6.79 10.56 -2.09
N SER A 278 7.21 11.26 -3.14
CA SER A 278 6.77 12.63 -3.37
C SER A 278 5.25 12.73 -3.55
N PRO A 279 4.62 13.86 -3.23
CA PRO A 279 3.18 14.07 -3.43
C PRO A 279 2.73 13.78 -4.87
N ASN A 280 3.57 14.07 -5.86
CA ASN A 280 3.27 13.79 -7.27
C ASN A 280 3.16 12.29 -7.52
N ILE A 281 4.11 11.48 -7.04
CA ILE A 281 4.07 10.02 -7.17
C ILE A 281 2.86 9.43 -6.46
N ILE A 282 2.58 9.89 -5.25
CA ILE A 282 1.39 9.45 -4.49
C ILE A 282 0.10 9.78 -5.25
N ASN A 283 0.02 10.98 -5.85
CA ASN A 283 -1.12 11.38 -6.68
C ASN A 283 -1.25 10.54 -7.95
N GLU A 284 -0.14 10.18 -8.62
CA GLU A 284 -0.15 9.29 -9.79
C GLU A 284 -0.67 7.90 -9.43
N ILE A 285 -0.24 7.34 -8.29
CA ILE A 285 -0.75 6.06 -7.78
C ILE A 285 -2.26 6.16 -7.47
N GLY A 286 -2.69 7.25 -6.83
CA GLY A 286 -4.11 7.49 -6.58
C GLY A 286 -4.93 7.54 -7.87
N THR A 287 -4.45 8.25 -8.90
CA THR A 287 -5.08 8.35 -10.23
C THR A 287 -5.13 6.98 -10.92
N PHE A 288 -4.06 6.18 -10.78
CA PHE A 288 -4.04 4.81 -11.28
C PHE A 288 -5.16 3.97 -10.64
N PHE A 289 -5.29 3.96 -9.32
CA PHE A 289 -6.38 3.23 -8.65
C PHE A 289 -7.76 3.76 -9.02
N GLU A 290 -7.93 5.07 -9.13
CA GLU A 290 -9.20 5.68 -9.58
C GLU A 290 -9.60 5.19 -10.98
N LYS A 291 -8.65 5.12 -11.92
CA LYS A 291 -8.86 4.63 -13.29
C LYS A 291 -9.42 3.20 -13.32
N TYR A 292 -8.87 2.30 -12.50
CA TYR A 292 -9.19 0.86 -12.60
C TYR A 292 -10.22 0.37 -11.58
N LEU A 293 -10.37 1.06 -10.45
CA LEU A 293 -11.26 0.63 -9.39
C LEU A 293 -12.59 1.39 -9.37
N CYS A 294 -12.60 2.68 -9.73
CA CYS A 294 -13.84 3.47 -9.74
C CYS A 294 -14.60 3.29 -11.05
N ASP A 295 -15.91 3.12 -10.96
CA ASP A 295 -16.76 3.11 -12.14
C ASP A 295 -16.92 4.54 -12.67
N ASN A 296 -16.39 4.82 -13.84
CA ASN A 296 -16.42 6.14 -14.50
C ASN A 296 -17.83 6.52 -15.00
N LYS A 297 -18.86 6.41 -14.14
CA LYS A 297 -20.23 6.82 -14.51
C LYS A 297 -20.29 8.29 -14.97
N LYS A 298 -19.45 9.18 -14.42
CA LYS A 298 -19.39 10.59 -14.84
C LYS A 298 -18.92 10.78 -16.28
N LYS A 299 -18.05 9.94 -16.82
CA LYS A 299 -17.66 10.01 -18.24
C LYS A 299 -18.75 9.52 -19.18
N LEU A 300 -19.53 8.51 -18.77
CA LEU A 300 -20.70 8.07 -19.55
C LEU A 300 -21.80 9.16 -19.59
N TYR A 301 -22.09 9.81 -18.46
CA TYR A 301 -23.10 10.90 -18.43
C TYR A 301 -22.60 12.15 -19.18
N ALA A 302 -21.32 12.51 -19.11
CA ALA A 302 -20.77 13.61 -19.88
C ALA A 302 -20.74 13.30 -21.38
N ASN A 303 -20.40 12.07 -21.78
CA ASN A 303 -20.46 11.65 -23.19
C ASN A 303 -21.91 11.53 -23.69
N ASN A 304 -22.83 11.01 -22.88
CA ASN A 304 -24.25 10.96 -23.26
C ASN A 304 -24.85 12.34 -23.33
N ASN A 305 -24.56 13.27 -22.43
CA ASN A 305 -25.01 14.66 -22.52
C ASN A 305 -24.40 15.38 -23.73
N ASN A 306 -23.13 15.13 -24.08
CA ASN A 306 -22.53 15.66 -25.30
C ASN A 306 -23.16 15.05 -26.56
N ILE A 307 -23.52 13.77 -26.56
CA ILE A 307 -24.23 13.10 -27.66
C ILE A 307 -25.67 13.68 -27.77
N ILE A 308 -26.38 13.86 -26.65
CA ILE A 308 -27.71 14.44 -26.61
C ILE A 308 -27.68 15.92 -27.03
N MET A 309 -26.69 16.72 -26.59
CA MET A 309 -26.50 18.09 -27.06
C MET A 309 -26.19 18.15 -28.55
N ASN A 310 -25.33 17.28 -29.07
CA ASN A 310 -25.05 17.23 -30.51
C ASN A 310 -26.25 16.75 -31.35
N MET A 311 -27.06 15.81 -30.82
CA MET A 311 -28.31 15.44 -31.46
C MET A 311 -29.34 16.60 -31.49
N ASN A 312 -29.48 17.34 -30.39
CA ASN A 312 -30.34 18.50 -30.31
C ASN A 312 -29.86 19.66 -31.19
N TYR A 313 -28.52 19.85 -31.32
CA TYR A 313 -27.97 20.85 -32.23
C TYR A 313 -28.24 20.51 -33.70
N ASN A 314 -28.11 19.25 -34.09
CA ASN A 314 -28.42 18.77 -35.44
C ASN A 314 -29.91 18.77 -35.73
N PHE A 315 -30.77 18.50 -34.73
CA PHE A 315 -32.21 18.55 -34.89
C PHE A 315 -32.73 20.01 -35.08
N ASN A 316 -32.16 20.97 -34.34
CA ASN A 316 -32.46 22.39 -34.47
C ASN A 316 -31.89 23.01 -35.75
N ALA A 317 -30.71 22.54 -36.21
CA ALA A 317 -30.13 22.99 -37.46
C ALA A 317 -30.94 22.52 -38.68
N ASN A 318 -31.54 21.33 -38.66
CA ASN A 318 -32.38 20.81 -39.72
C ASN A 318 -33.78 21.44 -39.72
N ASN A 319 -34.30 21.89 -38.57
CA ASN A 319 -35.59 22.58 -38.47
C ASN A 319 -35.50 24.06 -38.87
N ASN A 320 -34.30 24.68 -38.79
CA ASN A 320 -34.12 26.07 -39.25
C ASN A 320 -33.91 26.20 -40.77
N MET A 321 -33.76 25.09 -41.52
CA MET A 321 -33.73 25.11 -42.98
C MET A 321 -35.12 24.99 -43.63
N SER A 322 -36.17 24.71 -42.85
CA SER A 322 -37.53 24.54 -43.38
C SER A 322 -38.52 25.67 -43.07
N SER A 323 -38.07 26.78 -42.44
CA SER A 323 -38.95 27.92 -42.13
C SER A 323 -38.37 29.27 -42.51
N GLN A 324 -38.04 29.43 -43.82
CA GLN A 324 -38.01 30.73 -44.47
C GLN A 324 -39.23 30.83 -45.39
N HIS A 325 -40.40 31.07 -44.80
CA HIS A 325 -41.51 31.79 -45.45
C HIS A 325 -42.62 32.06 -44.41
N ASN A 326 -42.85 33.32 -44.28
CA ASN A 326 -44.00 34.03 -43.73
C ASN A 326 -43.75 34.90 -42.49
N ASN A 327 -43.57 36.18 -42.85
CA ASN A 327 -43.88 37.38 -42.05
C ASN A 327 -45.29 37.44 -41.54
N ILE A 328 -45.48 38.03 -40.35
CA ILE A 328 -46.32 39.23 -40.09
C ILE A 328 -46.78 39.25 -38.61
N ASN A 329 -46.38 40.34 -37.97
CA ASN A 329 -47.04 41.11 -36.88
C ASN A 329 -47.80 40.43 -35.73
N ASN A 330 -47.39 40.69 -34.49
CA ASN A 330 -48.09 41.66 -33.64
C ASN A 330 -47.43 41.82 -32.25
N ASN A 331 -47.26 43.09 -31.92
CA ASN A 331 -47.09 43.65 -30.59
C ASN A 331 -48.22 43.27 -29.64
N PHE A 332 -47.93 43.04 -28.36
CA PHE A 332 -48.62 43.77 -27.27
C PHE A 332 -47.94 43.51 -25.90
N ASN A 333 -47.82 44.61 -25.19
CA ASN A 333 -47.44 44.90 -23.82
C ASN A 333 -48.06 44.01 -22.71
N SER A 334 -47.42 43.81 -21.59
CA SER A 334 -47.52 44.59 -20.32
C SER A 334 -47.19 43.73 -19.09
N ASN A 335 -46.26 44.19 -18.32
CA ASN A 335 -46.27 44.67 -16.93
C ASN A 335 -46.76 43.77 -15.76
N ASN A 336 -45.98 43.96 -14.67
CA ASN A 336 -46.27 43.77 -13.23
C ASN A 336 -46.03 42.34 -12.71
N GLY A 337 -45.18 42.05 -11.77
CA GLY A 337 -44.89 42.79 -10.50
C GLY A 337 -45.46 41.96 -9.36
N GLU A 338 -44.61 41.46 -8.50
CA GLU A 338 -44.84 41.47 -7.05
C GLU A 338 -43.74 40.65 -6.30
N GLU A 339 -43.07 41.35 -5.43
CA GLU A 339 -42.28 40.83 -4.33
C GLU A 339 -43.18 40.18 -3.27
N SER A 340 -42.70 39.10 -2.63
CA SER A 340 -43.18 38.74 -1.30
C SER A 340 -42.04 38.22 -0.44
N THR A 341 -41.61 39.09 0.43
CA THR A 341 -40.86 38.84 1.67
C THR A 341 -41.67 37.94 2.59
N ILE A 342 -41.06 36.91 3.14
CA ILE A 342 -41.54 36.24 4.37
C ILE A 342 -40.40 36.03 5.35
N ASN A 343 -40.67 36.44 6.56
CA ASN A 343 -39.93 36.66 7.75
C ASN A 343 -39.21 35.43 8.34
N GLU A 344 -38.11 35.77 9.00
CA GLU A 344 -37.44 35.00 10.05
C GLU A 344 -38.36 34.64 11.22
N SER A 345 -38.27 33.43 11.69
CA SER A 345 -38.68 33.07 13.04
C SER A 345 -37.52 32.34 13.73
N GLN A 346 -36.95 33.03 14.71
CA GLN A 346 -36.04 32.56 15.69
C GLN A 346 -36.65 31.38 16.46
N ASN A 347 -35.89 30.32 16.65
CA ASN A 347 -36.15 29.38 17.71
C ASN A 347 -34.82 29.07 18.44
N ASN A 348 -34.73 29.55 19.66
CA ASN A 348 -33.73 29.25 20.67
C ASN A 348 -33.94 27.80 21.14
N GLY A 349 -32.88 27.03 21.22
CA GLY A 349 -32.92 25.72 21.84
C GLY A 349 -31.53 25.11 22.02
N ASN A 350 -30.99 25.26 23.20
CA ASN A 350 -30.01 24.44 23.91
C ASN A 350 -28.70 24.07 23.24
N ASP A 351 -27.73 24.78 23.71
CA ASP A 351 -26.28 24.58 23.60
C ASP A 351 -25.87 23.31 24.40
N ASP A 352 -25.89 22.16 23.75
CA ASP A 352 -25.12 21.01 24.21
C ASP A 352 -23.72 21.16 23.64
N THR A 353 -22.79 21.60 24.47
CA THR A 353 -21.35 21.60 24.25
C THR A 353 -20.87 20.16 24.00
N ILE A 354 -21.01 19.70 22.77
CA ILE A 354 -20.32 18.53 22.24
C ILE A 354 -18.85 18.92 22.14
N ASN A 355 -18.02 18.35 22.99
CA ASN A 355 -16.58 18.47 22.93
C ASN A 355 -16.08 18.18 21.51
N ASN A 356 -15.51 19.19 20.84
CA ASN A 356 -15.00 19.18 19.46
C ASN A 356 -13.73 18.32 19.26
N THR A 357 -13.60 17.15 19.90
CA THR A 357 -12.47 16.24 19.70
C THR A 357 -12.64 15.34 18.47
N ASP A 358 -13.84 15.30 17.86
CA ASP A 358 -14.15 14.44 16.71
C ASP A 358 -13.75 15.04 15.35
N ASP A 359 -13.28 16.29 15.31
CA ASP A 359 -12.96 17.00 14.06
C ASP A 359 -11.47 16.94 13.69
N GLU A 360 -10.61 16.31 14.49
CA GLU A 360 -9.18 16.18 14.15
C GLU A 360 -8.96 15.10 13.09
N ASP A 361 -8.27 15.47 12.02
CA ASP A 361 -7.82 14.55 10.98
C ASP A 361 -6.74 13.61 11.56
N PRO A 362 -7.01 12.31 11.74
CA PRO A 362 -6.07 11.38 12.35
C PRO A 362 -4.79 11.17 11.53
N PHE A 363 -4.78 11.66 10.28
CA PHE A 363 -3.64 11.61 9.38
C PHE A 363 -2.86 12.92 9.38
N ASP A 364 -3.20 13.89 10.27
CA ASP A 364 -2.49 15.16 10.34
C ASP A 364 -1.03 14.90 10.73
N GLU A 365 -0.13 15.49 9.95
CA GLU A 365 1.31 15.47 10.23
C GLU A 365 1.67 16.25 11.52
N LYS A 366 0.71 16.99 12.08
CA LYS A 366 0.85 17.72 13.34
C LYS A 366 0.55 16.85 14.59
N ASN A 367 0.01 15.65 14.43
CA ASN A 367 -0.23 14.75 15.57
C ASN A 367 1.13 14.35 16.20
N THR A 368 1.37 14.85 17.40
CA THR A 368 2.66 14.76 18.09
C THR A 368 3.08 13.30 18.35
N GLU A 369 2.14 12.41 18.72
CA GLU A 369 2.44 10.99 18.95
C GLU A 369 2.85 10.29 17.66
N ARG A 370 2.14 10.58 16.57
CA ARG A 370 2.45 10.04 15.25
C ARG A 370 3.78 10.56 14.71
N ILE A 371 4.11 11.85 14.93
CA ILE A 371 5.41 12.42 14.56
C ILE A 371 6.52 11.73 15.34
N GLN A 372 6.36 11.55 16.65
CA GLN A 372 7.35 10.88 17.48
C GLN A 372 7.53 9.41 17.05
N TYR A 373 6.43 8.71 16.76
CA TYR A 373 6.47 7.35 16.23
C TYR A 373 7.21 7.27 14.89
N ILE A 374 6.90 8.14 13.92
CA ILE A 374 7.57 8.17 12.62
C ILE A 374 9.08 8.42 12.80
N LYS A 375 9.47 9.39 13.64
CA LYS A 375 10.88 9.68 13.94
C LYS A 375 11.57 8.51 14.63
N LYS A 376 10.92 7.87 15.61
CA LYS A 376 11.43 6.67 16.29
C LYS A 376 11.66 5.55 15.28
N ARG A 377 10.70 5.34 14.38
CA ARG A 377 10.76 4.32 13.37
C ARG A 377 11.87 4.58 12.34
N GLU A 378 11.99 5.80 11.79
CA GLU A 378 13.09 6.16 10.88
C GLU A 378 14.46 5.92 11.54
N LYS A 379 14.58 6.21 12.84
CA LYS A 379 15.80 5.93 13.61
C LYS A 379 16.03 4.43 13.74
N MET A 380 14.98 3.65 14.02
CA MET A 380 15.07 2.18 14.10
C MET A 380 15.44 1.55 12.76
N ASP A 381 14.86 2.01 11.65
CA ASP A 381 15.19 1.51 10.31
C ASP A 381 16.63 1.80 9.93
N LYS A 382 17.14 3.01 10.24
CA LYS A 382 18.55 3.36 10.07
C LYS A 382 19.47 2.50 10.93
N GLN A 383 19.11 2.28 12.20
CA GLN A 383 19.88 1.45 13.13
C GLN A 383 19.91 0.01 12.64
N ARG A 384 18.79 -0.56 12.23
CA ARG A 384 18.70 -1.92 11.70
C ARG A 384 19.54 -2.10 10.44
N PHE A 385 19.52 -1.12 9.55
CA PHE A 385 20.39 -1.13 8.38
C PHE A 385 21.86 -1.12 8.81
N SER A 386 22.22 -0.29 9.77
CA SER A 386 23.57 -0.24 10.36
C SER A 386 23.95 -1.56 11.03
N ASP A 387 23.04 -2.16 11.80
CA ASP A 387 23.24 -3.44 12.49
C ASP A 387 23.45 -4.58 11.49
N MET A 388 22.66 -4.60 10.42
CA MET A 388 22.81 -5.52 9.29
C MET A 388 24.19 -5.37 8.66
N MET A 389 24.63 -4.12 8.43
CA MET A 389 25.95 -3.84 7.87
C MET A 389 27.09 -4.27 8.80
N THR A 390 26.91 -4.05 10.09
CA THR A 390 27.87 -4.46 11.13
C THR A 390 27.94 -5.98 11.23
N LEU A 391 26.79 -6.66 11.16
CA LEU A 391 26.71 -8.11 11.14
C LEU A 391 27.48 -8.70 9.94
N PHE A 392 27.29 -8.16 8.74
CA PHE A 392 28.04 -8.59 7.56
C PHE A 392 29.54 -8.33 7.68
N LYS A 393 29.95 -7.23 8.32
CA LYS A 393 31.38 -6.91 8.58
C LYS A 393 32.02 -7.84 9.63
N SER A 394 31.26 -8.31 10.61
CA SER A 394 31.75 -9.18 11.70
C SER A 394 31.94 -10.64 11.31
N ILE A 395 31.45 -11.06 10.13
CA ILE A 395 31.71 -12.42 9.60
C ILE A 395 33.21 -12.71 9.41
N ARG A 396 34.05 -11.68 9.39
CA ARG A 396 35.50 -11.79 9.06
C ARG A 396 36.38 -12.54 10.07
N PRO A 397 36.28 -12.34 11.40
CA PRO A 397 37.23 -12.95 12.35
C PRO A 397 36.97 -14.43 12.61
N ASP A 398 35.72 -14.84 12.71
CA ASP A 398 35.35 -16.17 13.19
C ASP A 398 35.59 -17.27 12.14
N ILE A 399 35.49 -16.93 10.85
CA ILE A 399 35.78 -17.85 9.75
C ILE A 399 37.29 -18.16 9.69
N LYS A 400 38.16 -17.17 9.94
CA LYS A 400 39.62 -17.40 10.00
C LYS A 400 40.02 -18.35 11.11
N ASN A 401 39.39 -18.22 12.27
CA ASN A 401 39.69 -19.04 13.44
C ASN A 401 39.18 -20.48 13.32
N SER A 402 38.04 -20.71 12.69
CA SER A 402 37.51 -22.07 12.47
C SER A 402 38.32 -22.87 11.45
N PHE A 403 38.92 -22.21 10.43
CA PHE A 403 39.78 -22.89 9.45
C PHE A 403 41.19 -23.16 9.97
N GLN A 404 41.73 -22.34 10.88
CA GLN A 404 43.02 -22.60 11.50
C GLN A 404 42.98 -23.76 12.49
N ASN A 405 41.81 -24.01 13.12
CA ASN A 405 41.64 -25.13 14.06
C ASN A 405 41.40 -26.49 13.37
N ASN A 406 40.81 -26.49 12.16
CA ASN A 406 40.57 -27.72 11.39
C ASN A 406 41.80 -28.22 10.60
N ASN A 407 42.83 -27.38 10.43
CA ASN A 407 44.09 -27.78 9.80
C ASN A 407 45.16 -28.25 10.83
N LYS A 408 44.78 -28.40 12.11
CA LYS A 408 45.64 -28.92 13.18
C LYS A 408 45.16 -30.28 13.72
N MET A 409 44.28 -30.97 13.04
CA MET A 409 43.93 -32.37 13.29
C MET A 409 44.41 -33.26 12.15
#